data_3aa9afa689ba44751e30e0a54940030e
#
_entry.id   3aa9afa689ba44751e30e0a54940030e
#
_cell.length_a   1.000
_cell.length_b   1.000
_cell.length_c   1.000
_cell.angle_alpha   90.00
_cell.angle_beta   90.00
_cell.angle_gamma   90.00
#
_symmetry.space_group_name_H-M   'P 1'
#
loop_
_entity.id
_entity.type
_entity.pdbx_description
1 polymer ?
#
loop_
_entity_poly.entity_id
_entity_poly.type
_entity_poly.pdbx_seq_one_letter_code
_entity_poly.pdbx_strand_id
1 'polypeptide(L)'
;MEKVGLFAGVGKLPVEFMRAAQQMGHEVVVIAVVDGVAPELKAEADTYYEINVAKLDKIIKTMRKEGVDKVTMIGKVTKEILFKGLKFPDFRAIKMLAKLRNRKDDTIMLAIVDELAKDGIEVVDQTLYLKPLMPAAGVLTKRKPSREEEDDIRFGFATAKAMGGMDIGQTVVVKHKAVMAIEAIEGTDACIRRGGALGRGKSVVVKVAKPNQDARFDVPAVGLATLESMIESGCTVLAMEAGRTLFVEQDEVLKAADKNNICICAVDKTF
;
A
#
# COMPACT_ATOMS: atom_id res chain seq x y z
N MET A 1 19.31 -5.68 -20.43
CA MET A 1 18.20 -5.74 -19.45
C MET A 1 18.45 -4.68 -18.41
N GLU A 2 17.45 -3.91 -18.05
CA GLU A 2 17.56 -2.92 -16.96
C GLU A 2 17.39 -3.66 -15.63
N LYS A 3 18.24 -3.31 -14.64
CA LYS A 3 18.12 -3.87 -13.30
C LYS A 3 17.28 -2.93 -12.43
N VAL A 4 16.35 -3.49 -11.67
CA VAL A 4 15.49 -2.75 -10.75
C VAL A 4 15.69 -3.28 -9.32
N GLY A 5 15.95 -2.40 -8.38
CA GLY A 5 16.06 -2.73 -6.96
C GLY A 5 14.69 -2.71 -6.28
N LEU A 6 14.43 -3.71 -5.44
CA LEU A 6 13.25 -3.77 -4.58
C LEU A 6 13.66 -3.81 -3.12
N PHE A 7 13.34 -2.76 -2.36
CA PHE A 7 13.42 -2.81 -0.90
C PHE A 7 12.10 -3.38 -0.37
N ALA A 8 12.16 -4.65 0.03
CA ALA A 8 10.98 -5.42 0.37
C ALA A 8 10.68 -5.39 1.87
N GLY A 9 9.49 -4.91 2.24
CA GLY A 9 8.86 -5.10 3.54
C GLY A 9 7.96 -6.32 3.58
N VAL A 10 7.15 -6.44 4.64
CA VAL A 10 6.20 -7.54 4.84
C VAL A 10 4.97 -7.37 3.95
N GLY A 11 4.42 -8.48 3.47
CA GLY A 11 3.19 -8.56 2.67
C GLY A 11 3.38 -9.20 1.30
N LYS A 12 2.31 -9.31 0.53
CA LYS A 12 2.31 -9.94 -0.82
C LYS A 12 2.69 -8.97 -1.93
N LEU A 13 2.44 -7.67 -1.75
CA LEU A 13 2.69 -6.66 -2.77
C LEU A 13 4.14 -6.63 -3.29
N PRO A 14 5.20 -6.83 -2.46
CA PRO A 14 6.56 -6.98 -2.98
C PRO A 14 6.73 -8.13 -3.97
N VAL A 15 6.03 -9.26 -3.77
CA VAL A 15 6.06 -10.42 -4.67
C VAL A 15 5.39 -10.06 -6.01
N GLU A 16 4.23 -9.41 -5.96
CA GLU A 16 3.52 -8.96 -7.16
C GLU A 16 4.37 -7.98 -7.97
N PHE A 17 5.05 -7.04 -7.30
CA PHE A 17 5.97 -6.13 -7.96
C PHE A 17 7.12 -6.88 -8.66
N MET A 18 7.78 -7.78 -7.95
CA MET A 18 8.90 -8.56 -8.48
C MET A 18 8.48 -9.31 -9.74
N ARG A 19 7.37 -10.06 -9.67
CA ARG A 19 6.85 -10.82 -10.81
C ARG A 19 6.46 -9.92 -11.98
N ALA A 20 5.81 -8.78 -11.71
CA ALA A 20 5.42 -7.83 -12.75
C ALA A 20 6.65 -7.21 -13.45
N ALA A 21 7.67 -6.82 -12.71
CA ALA A 21 8.92 -6.29 -13.28
C ALA A 21 9.66 -7.35 -14.10
N GLN A 22 9.74 -8.60 -13.63
CA GLN A 22 10.32 -9.73 -14.37
C GLN A 22 9.54 -10.02 -15.67
N GLN A 23 8.20 -9.99 -15.63
CA GLN A 23 7.38 -10.16 -16.84
C GLN A 23 7.60 -9.06 -17.88
N MET A 24 7.98 -7.86 -17.43
CA MET A 24 8.37 -6.75 -18.32
C MET A 24 9.82 -6.87 -18.84
N GLY A 25 10.56 -7.92 -18.45
CA GLY A 25 11.92 -8.21 -18.91
C GLY A 25 13.00 -7.51 -18.08
N HIS A 26 12.70 -7.05 -16.86
CA HIS A 26 13.68 -6.50 -15.93
C HIS A 26 14.28 -7.58 -15.03
N GLU A 27 15.55 -7.42 -14.67
CA GLU A 27 16.22 -8.20 -13.62
C GLU A 27 15.93 -7.53 -12.27
N VAL A 28 15.42 -8.28 -11.29
CA VAL A 28 15.02 -7.71 -10.00
C VAL A 28 15.99 -8.10 -8.89
N VAL A 29 16.66 -7.09 -8.32
CA VAL A 29 17.52 -7.24 -7.16
C VAL A 29 16.74 -6.91 -5.90
N VAL A 30 16.42 -7.93 -5.11
CA VAL A 30 15.62 -7.79 -3.87
C VAL A 30 16.52 -7.62 -2.66
N ILE A 31 16.26 -6.60 -1.85
CA ILE A 31 16.75 -6.51 -0.48
C ILE A 31 15.56 -6.62 0.48
N ALA A 32 15.49 -7.71 1.23
CA ALA A 32 14.60 -7.82 2.38
C ALA A 32 15.11 -6.91 3.48
N VAL A 33 14.38 -5.81 3.75
CA VAL A 33 14.83 -4.78 4.70
C VAL A 33 14.37 -5.04 6.13
N VAL A 34 13.50 -6.04 6.32
CA VAL A 34 12.96 -6.51 7.61
C VAL A 34 12.82 -8.03 7.60
N ASP A 35 12.67 -8.62 8.78
CA ASP A 35 12.34 -10.04 8.93
C ASP A 35 10.87 -10.30 8.56
N GLY A 36 10.55 -11.54 8.16
CA GLY A 36 9.18 -11.98 7.87
C GLY A 36 8.63 -11.54 6.51
N VAL A 37 9.48 -11.20 5.56
CA VAL A 37 9.09 -11.02 4.16
C VAL A 37 8.59 -12.34 3.54
N ALA A 38 7.80 -12.24 2.49
CA ALA A 38 7.26 -13.42 1.81
C ALA A 38 8.39 -14.32 1.27
N PRO A 39 8.35 -15.63 1.53
CA PRO A 39 9.41 -16.57 1.14
C PRO A 39 9.59 -16.66 -0.38
N GLU A 40 8.57 -16.37 -1.15
CA GLU A 40 8.59 -16.31 -2.61
C GLU A 40 9.64 -15.30 -3.12
N LEU A 41 9.88 -14.20 -2.40
CA LEU A 41 10.91 -13.23 -2.77
C LEU A 41 12.30 -13.84 -2.83
N LYS A 42 12.63 -14.74 -1.88
CA LYS A 42 13.90 -15.44 -1.85
C LYS A 42 13.99 -16.53 -2.91
N ALA A 43 12.86 -17.17 -3.21
CA ALA A 43 12.81 -18.29 -4.16
C ALA A 43 12.82 -17.84 -5.62
N GLU A 44 12.25 -16.68 -5.93
CA GLU A 44 11.94 -16.24 -7.30
C GLU A 44 12.76 -15.02 -7.77
N ALA A 45 13.44 -14.30 -6.85
CA ALA A 45 14.25 -13.14 -7.23
C ALA A 45 15.49 -13.55 -8.04
N ASP A 46 15.87 -12.71 -9.02
CA ASP A 46 17.10 -12.89 -9.78
C ASP A 46 18.34 -12.77 -8.88
N THR A 47 18.27 -11.83 -7.94
CA THR A 47 19.28 -11.65 -6.87
C THR A 47 18.58 -11.26 -5.57
N TYR A 48 18.97 -11.89 -4.45
CA TYR A 48 18.33 -11.70 -3.15
C TYR A 48 19.33 -11.44 -2.02
N TYR A 49 19.03 -10.43 -1.19
CA TYR A 49 19.79 -10.07 0.01
C TYR A 49 18.87 -9.88 1.21
N GLU A 50 19.38 -10.22 2.40
CA GLU A 50 18.76 -9.87 3.69
C GLU A 50 19.63 -8.82 4.37
N ILE A 51 19.20 -7.56 4.35
CA ILE A 51 19.93 -6.43 4.92
C ILE A 51 18.94 -5.55 5.65
N ASN A 52 19.02 -5.54 6.99
CA ASN A 52 18.13 -4.74 7.82
C ASN A 52 18.16 -3.26 7.42
N VAL A 53 17.00 -2.61 7.42
CA VAL A 53 16.79 -1.19 7.05
C VAL A 53 17.72 -0.22 7.82
N ALA A 54 18.16 -0.57 9.03
CA ALA A 54 19.12 0.20 9.82
C ALA A 54 20.54 0.23 9.21
N LYS A 55 20.83 -0.61 8.23
CA LYS A 55 22.14 -0.70 7.55
C LYS A 55 22.12 0.01 6.20
N LEU A 56 21.76 1.30 6.21
CA LEU A 56 21.55 2.10 5.01
C LEU A 56 22.78 2.15 4.09
N ASP A 57 23.98 2.32 4.64
CA ASP A 57 25.22 2.32 3.88
C ASP A 57 25.48 0.97 3.19
N LYS A 58 25.18 -0.14 3.90
CA LYS A 58 25.31 -1.48 3.32
C LYS A 58 24.29 -1.71 2.19
N ILE A 59 23.04 -1.24 2.35
CA ILE A 59 21.99 -1.30 1.32
C ILE A 59 22.46 -0.57 0.06
N ILE A 60 22.91 0.68 0.20
CA ILE A 60 23.40 1.52 -0.91
C ILE A 60 24.58 0.86 -1.62
N LYS A 61 25.59 0.40 -0.87
CA LYS A 61 26.76 -0.29 -1.43
C LYS A 61 26.39 -1.55 -2.19
N THR A 62 25.37 -2.30 -1.69
CA THR A 62 24.90 -3.51 -2.36
C THR A 62 24.24 -3.15 -3.69
N MET A 63 23.33 -2.15 -3.74
CA MET A 63 22.69 -1.71 -4.98
C MET A 63 23.71 -1.26 -6.02
N ARG A 64 24.70 -0.45 -5.61
CA ARG A 64 25.78 0.00 -6.50
C ARG A 64 26.64 -1.17 -7.02
N LYS A 65 26.94 -2.15 -6.18
CA LYS A 65 27.70 -3.35 -6.58
C LYS A 65 26.94 -4.15 -7.63
N GLU A 66 25.62 -4.24 -7.50
CA GLU A 66 24.74 -4.93 -8.45
C GLU A 66 24.46 -4.10 -9.72
N GLY A 67 24.92 -2.85 -9.78
CA GLY A 67 24.67 -1.96 -10.93
C GLY A 67 23.22 -1.49 -11.00
N VAL A 68 22.56 -1.35 -9.86
CA VAL A 68 21.17 -0.88 -9.74
C VAL A 68 21.15 0.62 -9.48
N ASP A 69 20.53 1.39 -10.36
CA ASP A 69 20.36 2.84 -10.26
C ASP A 69 18.89 3.27 -10.01
N LYS A 70 17.94 2.35 -10.18
CA LYS A 70 16.51 2.57 -9.89
C LYS A 70 16.01 1.58 -8.86
N VAL A 71 15.40 2.09 -7.80
CA VAL A 71 14.85 1.27 -6.73
C VAL A 71 13.41 1.65 -6.42
N THR A 72 12.67 0.71 -5.86
CA THR A 72 11.35 0.96 -5.26
C THR A 72 11.31 0.40 -3.84
N MET A 73 10.40 0.93 -3.02
CA MET A 73 10.20 0.54 -1.63
C MET A 73 8.78 0.05 -1.44
N ILE A 74 8.56 -1.24 -1.24
CA ILE A 74 7.23 -1.86 -1.20
C ILE A 74 7.10 -2.81 -0.01
N GLY A 75 5.93 -2.81 0.61
CA GLY A 75 5.62 -3.66 1.76
C GLY A 75 5.62 -2.91 3.08
N LYS A 76 5.05 -3.54 4.11
CA LYS A 76 4.91 -2.91 5.43
C LYS A 76 6.22 -2.99 6.20
N VAL A 77 6.68 -1.83 6.71
CA VAL A 77 7.77 -1.69 7.66
C VAL A 77 7.21 -0.93 8.86
N THR A 78 6.76 -1.64 9.89
CA THR A 78 6.14 -0.99 11.05
C THR A 78 7.17 -0.33 11.95
N LYS A 79 6.78 0.73 12.67
CA LYS A 79 7.65 1.37 13.68
C LYS A 79 8.16 0.37 14.72
N GLU A 80 7.34 -0.62 15.11
CA GLU A 80 7.79 -1.70 15.99
C GLU A 80 8.93 -2.52 15.40
N ILE A 81 8.84 -2.86 14.11
CA ILE A 81 9.89 -3.58 13.40
C ILE A 81 11.13 -2.68 13.28
N LEU A 82 10.94 -1.40 12.96
CA LEU A 82 12.02 -0.41 12.94
C LEU A 82 12.72 -0.29 14.30
N PHE A 83 11.97 -0.16 15.40
CA PHE A 83 12.55 0.06 16.74
C PHE A 83 13.04 -1.22 17.41
N LYS A 84 12.36 -2.38 17.23
CA LYS A 84 12.83 -3.69 17.70
C LYS A 84 13.96 -4.25 16.83
N GLY A 85 13.98 -3.92 15.54
CA GLY A 85 14.98 -4.37 14.56
C GLY A 85 16.19 -3.45 14.41
N LEU A 86 16.19 -2.25 15.01
CA LEU A 86 17.32 -1.31 15.01
C LEU A 86 18.50 -1.78 15.90
N LYS A 87 18.84 -3.08 15.80
CA LYS A 87 20.07 -3.59 16.37
C LYS A 87 21.25 -3.00 15.57
N PHE A 88 21.85 -1.92 16.13
CA PHE A 88 23.06 -1.29 15.61
C PHE A 88 22.89 -0.64 14.23
N PRO A 89 22.23 0.52 14.10
CA PRO A 89 22.23 1.29 12.86
C PRO A 89 23.66 1.59 12.43
N ASP A 90 23.90 1.66 11.11
CA ASP A 90 25.20 2.13 10.65
C ASP A 90 25.34 3.65 10.80
N PHE A 91 26.57 4.14 10.65
CA PHE A 91 26.86 5.57 10.87
C PHE A 91 26.06 6.48 9.91
N ARG A 92 25.79 5.99 8.70
CA ARG A 92 25.02 6.74 7.69
C ARG A 92 23.56 6.89 8.11
N ALA A 93 22.94 5.82 8.57
CA ALA A 93 21.58 5.84 9.11
C ALA A 93 21.46 6.76 10.35
N ILE A 94 22.44 6.70 11.29
CA ILE A 94 22.47 7.57 12.45
C ILE A 94 22.55 9.03 12.02
N LYS A 95 23.47 9.38 11.12
CA LYS A 95 23.65 10.74 10.62
C LYS A 95 22.41 11.28 9.89
N MET A 96 21.74 10.44 9.11
CA MET A 96 20.48 10.78 8.43
C MET A 96 19.39 11.08 9.47
N LEU A 97 19.15 10.15 10.41
CA LEU A 97 18.12 10.29 11.45
C LEU A 97 18.33 11.49 12.37
N ALA A 98 19.60 11.83 12.68
CA ALA A 98 19.93 12.98 13.51
C ALA A 98 19.58 14.34 12.88
N LYS A 99 19.39 14.40 11.57
CA LYS A 99 19.04 15.63 10.82
C LYS A 99 17.54 15.84 10.70
N LEU A 100 16.72 14.84 11.06
CA LEU A 100 15.28 14.94 10.92
C LEU A 100 14.67 15.94 11.90
N ARG A 101 13.81 16.83 11.38
CA ARG A 101 13.07 17.80 12.21
C ARG A 101 11.95 17.17 13.03
N ASN A 102 11.42 16.05 12.57
CA ASN A 102 10.38 15.27 13.22
C ASN A 102 10.53 13.80 12.82
N ARG A 103 9.71 12.90 13.40
CA ARG A 103 9.72 11.45 13.12
C ARG A 103 8.44 10.97 12.44
N LYS A 104 7.85 11.82 11.58
CA LYS A 104 6.75 11.41 10.71
C LYS A 104 7.29 10.45 9.65
N ASP A 105 6.43 9.52 9.22
CA ASP A 105 6.81 8.48 8.25
C ASP A 105 7.28 9.11 6.94
N ASP A 106 6.56 10.09 6.40
CA ASP A 106 6.95 10.81 5.19
C ASP A 106 8.32 11.51 5.32
N THR A 107 8.61 12.10 6.49
CA THR A 107 9.90 12.77 6.73
C THR A 107 11.04 11.76 6.69
N ILE A 108 10.85 10.57 7.25
CA ILE A 108 11.84 9.50 7.24
C ILE A 108 12.01 8.97 5.81
N MET A 109 10.91 8.73 5.10
CA MET A 109 10.93 8.21 3.73
C MET A 109 11.63 9.18 2.77
N LEU A 110 11.30 10.48 2.82
CA LEU A 110 11.97 11.51 2.03
C LEU A 110 13.48 11.58 2.33
N ALA A 111 13.88 11.46 3.60
CA ALA A 111 15.29 11.46 3.95
C ALA A 111 16.04 10.22 3.40
N ILE A 112 15.38 9.06 3.32
CA ILE A 112 15.94 7.87 2.67
C ILE A 112 16.09 8.11 1.17
N VAL A 113 15.08 8.68 0.51
CA VAL A 113 15.13 9.07 -0.91
C VAL A 113 16.30 10.00 -1.19
N ASP A 114 16.44 11.08 -0.39
CA ASP A 114 17.54 12.04 -0.53
C ASP A 114 18.91 11.40 -0.30
N GLU A 115 18.98 10.41 0.61
CA GLU A 115 20.24 9.73 0.90
C GLU A 115 20.65 8.77 -0.21
N LEU A 116 19.69 8.08 -0.84
CA LEU A 116 19.90 7.22 -2.01
C LEU A 116 20.35 8.05 -3.23
N ALA A 117 19.70 9.19 -3.45
CA ALA A 117 20.02 10.09 -4.57
C ALA A 117 21.47 10.60 -4.56
N LYS A 118 22.10 10.75 -3.39
CA LYS A 118 23.53 11.15 -3.28
C LYS A 118 24.49 10.14 -3.91
N ASP A 119 24.08 8.89 -4.00
CA ASP A 119 24.85 7.81 -4.60
C ASP A 119 24.34 7.45 -6.01
N GLY A 120 23.51 8.29 -6.61
CA GLY A 120 22.97 8.09 -7.96
C GLY A 120 21.88 7.02 -8.04
N ILE A 121 21.24 6.70 -6.93
CA ILE A 121 20.11 5.72 -6.88
C ILE A 121 18.81 6.52 -6.82
N GLU A 122 17.97 6.37 -7.84
CA GLU A 122 16.66 6.98 -7.96
C GLU A 122 15.59 6.09 -7.30
N VAL A 123 14.76 6.66 -6.45
CA VAL A 123 13.55 5.97 -5.98
C VAL A 123 12.41 6.25 -6.93
N VAL A 124 11.98 5.24 -7.65
CA VAL A 124 10.92 5.35 -8.67
C VAL A 124 9.53 5.09 -8.09
N ASP A 125 8.51 5.57 -8.81
CA ASP A 125 7.11 5.37 -8.48
C ASP A 125 6.77 3.87 -8.44
N GLN A 126 6.16 3.41 -7.34
CA GLN A 126 5.71 2.02 -7.16
C GLN A 126 4.74 1.59 -8.26
N THR A 127 3.94 2.51 -8.79
CA THR A 127 2.91 2.21 -9.78
C THR A 127 3.46 1.93 -11.17
N LEU A 128 4.73 2.22 -11.41
CA LEU A 128 5.37 2.04 -12.72
C LEU A 128 5.20 0.59 -13.23
N TYR A 129 5.35 -0.39 -12.35
CA TYR A 129 5.22 -1.82 -12.66
C TYR A 129 3.90 -2.42 -12.18
N LEU A 130 3.13 -1.71 -11.37
CA LEU A 130 1.91 -2.20 -10.72
C LEU A 130 0.61 -1.68 -11.37
N LYS A 131 0.70 -0.97 -12.52
CA LYS A 131 -0.48 -0.49 -13.26
C LYS A 131 -1.55 -1.56 -13.52
N PRO A 132 -1.19 -2.82 -13.86
CA PRO A 132 -2.19 -3.88 -14.05
C PRO A 132 -3.02 -4.19 -12.79
N LEU A 133 -2.48 -3.88 -11.61
CA LEU A 133 -3.19 -4.04 -10.33
C LEU A 133 -4.07 -2.83 -9.96
N MET A 134 -4.13 -1.81 -10.81
CA MET A 134 -4.97 -0.63 -10.61
C MET A 134 -6.21 -0.71 -11.51
N PRO A 135 -7.38 -1.09 -10.98
CA PRO A 135 -8.57 -1.26 -11.80
C PRO A 135 -9.04 0.06 -12.40
N ALA A 136 -9.51 0.00 -13.65
CA ALA A 136 -10.27 1.07 -14.27
C ALA A 136 -11.64 1.21 -13.60
N ALA A 137 -12.29 2.37 -13.76
CA ALA A 137 -13.63 2.61 -13.22
C ALA A 137 -14.63 1.56 -13.71
N GLY A 138 -15.40 1.00 -12.78
CA GLY A 138 -16.40 -0.02 -13.06
C GLY A 138 -16.68 -0.92 -11.85
N VAL A 139 -17.71 -1.77 -11.98
CA VAL A 139 -18.02 -2.83 -11.02
C VAL A 139 -17.21 -4.07 -11.36
N LEU A 140 -16.51 -4.61 -10.38
CA LEU A 140 -15.57 -5.73 -10.54
C LEU A 140 -16.18 -7.08 -10.14
N THR A 141 -17.22 -7.08 -9.29
CA THR A 141 -17.96 -8.26 -8.82
C THR A 141 -19.24 -8.49 -9.60
N LYS A 142 -19.87 -9.67 -9.43
CA LYS A 142 -21.20 -9.99 -10.04
C LYS A 142 -22.31 -9.10 -9.48
N ARG A 143 -22.28 -8.85 -8.16
CA ARG A 143 -23.21 -7.94 -7.50
C ARG A 143 -22.86 -6.49 -7.85
N LYS A 144 -23.88 -5.71 -8.22
CA LYS A 144 -23.78 -4.26 -8.41
C LYS A 144 -24.26 -3.52 -7.16
N PRO A 145 -23.81 -2.28 -6.92
CA PRO A 145 -24.34 -1.50 -5.81
C PRO A 145 -25.81 -1.13 -6.07
N SER A 146 -26.62 -1.03 -5.03
CA SER A 146 -27.95 -0.44 -5.10
C SER A 146 -27.85 1.09 -5.23
N ARG A 147 -28.95 1.76 -5.57
CA ARG A 147 -29.01 3.22 -5.66
C ARG A 147 -28.64 3.91 -4.34
N GLU A 148 -29.05 3.37 -3.21
CA GLU A 148 -28.67 3.89 -1.89
C GLU A 148 -27.17 3.72 -1.63
N GLU A 149 -26.61 2.56 -2.00
CA GLU A 149 -25.20 2.31 -1.87
C GLU A 149 -24.37 3.21 -2.82
N GLU A 150 -24.85 3.51 -4.03
CA GLU A 150 -24.21 4.47 -4.92
C GLU A 150 -24.17 5.88 -4.31
N ASP A 151 -25.25 6.30 -3.66
CA ASP A 151 -25.32 7.59 -2.94
C ASP A 151 -24.31 7.62 -1.78
N ASP A 152 -24.18 6.49 -1.05
CA ASP A 152 -23.20 6.33 0.03
C ASP A 152 -21.76 6.32 -0.52
N ILE A 153 -21.52 5.70 -1.69
CA ILE A 153 -20.22 5.75 -2.36
C ILE A 153 -19.84 7.18 -2.70
N ARG A 154 -20.73 7.95 -3.35
CA ARG A 154 -20.48 9.36 -3.70
C ARG A 154 -20.17 10.22 -2.48
N PHE A 155 -20.97 10.09 -1.44
CA PHE A 155 -20.75 10.81 -0.18
C PHE A 155 -19.43 10.39 0.49
N GLY A 156 -19.17 9.09 0.54
CA GLY A 156 -17.94 8.52 1.11
C GLY A 156 -16.67 8.93 0.34
N PHE A 157 -16.75 8.98 -0.99
CA PHE A 157 -15.62 9.40 -1.83
C PHE A 157 -15.23 10.87 -1.52
N ALA A 158 -16.20 11.77 -1.50
CA ALA A 158 -15.96 13.17 -1.15
C ALA A 158 -15.39 13.33 0.27
N THR A 159 -15.94 12.59 1.23
CA THR A 159 -15.48 12.57 2.64
C THR A 159 -14.04 12.05 2.75
N ALA A 160 -13.74 10.91 2.11
CA ALA A 160 -12.41 10.30 2.13
C ALA A 160 -11.36 11.21 1.49
N LYS A 161 -11.69 11.89 0.40
CA LYS A 161 -10.79 12.90 -0.23
C LYS A 161 -10.53 14.08 0.68
N ALA A 162 -11.56 14.60 1.38
CA ALA A 162 -11.41 15.72 2.30
C ALA A 162 -10.50 15.36 3.49
N MET A 163 -10.74 14.21 4.16
CA MET A 163 -9.90 13.77 5.28
C MET A 163 -8.48 13.38 4.84
N GLY A 164 -8.33 12.82 3.63
CA GLY A 164 -7.03 12.54 3.03
C GLY A 164 -6.23 13.81 2.77
N GLY A 165 -6.90 14.92 2.41
CA GLY A 165 -6.28 16.24 2.26
C GLY A 165 -5.76 16.82 3.59
N MET A 166 -6.33 16.43 4.71
CA MET A 166 -5.86 16.77 6.07
C MET A 166 -4.84 15.78 6.65
N ASP A 167 -4.45 14.78 5.86
CA ASP A 167 -3.53 13.70 6.29
C ASP A 167 -4.00 12.90 7.52
N ILE A 168 -5.32 12.73 7.67
CA ILE A 168 -5.92 11.95 8.77
C ILE A 168 -5.89 10.45 8.43
N GLY A 169 -6.37 10.10 7.23
CA GLY A 169 -6.50 8.74 6.71
C GLY A 169 -7.09 8.74 5.31
N GLN A 170 -7.45 7.57 4.80
CA GLN A 170 -7.90 7.42 3.41
C GLN A 170 -9.10 6.45 3.25
N THR A 171 -9.62 5.91 4.35
CA THR A 171 -10.77 5.01 4.36
C THR A 171 -11.89 5.58 5.21
N VAL A 172 -13.12 5.55 4.69
CA VAL A 172 -14.33 5.92 5.41
C VAL A 172 -15.36 4.82 5.31
N VAL A 173 -16.12 4.60 6.37
CA VAL A 173 -17.29 3.70 6.40
C VAL A 173 -18.53 4.55 6.49
N VAL A 174 -19.46 4.34 5.56
CA VAL A 174 -20.67 5.17 5.38
C VAL A 174 -21.92 4.28 5.40
N LYS A 175 -23.03 4.81 5.92
CA LYS A 175 -24.36 4.25 5.77
C LYS A 175 -25.40 5.34 5.78
N HIS A 176 -26.31 5.34 4.78
CA HIS A 176 -27.37 6.35 4.63
C HIS A 176 -26.83 7.78 4.67
N LYS A 177 -25.70 8.05 3.95
CA LYS A 177 -24.97 9.34 3.93
C LYS A 177 -24.53 9.83 5.32
N ALA A 178 -24.38 8.91 6.28
CA ALA A 178 -23.81 9.20 7.59
C ALA A 178 -22.46 8.47 7.74
N VAL A 179 -21.45 9.18 8.24
CA VAL A 179 -20.15 8.59 8.51
C VAL A 179 -20.22 7.72 9.76
N MET A 180 -19.99 6.42 9.62
CA MET A 180 -19.92 5.46 10.72
C MET A 180 -18.50 5.43 11.32
N ALA A 181 -17.47 5.50 10.49
CA ALA A 181 -16.07 5.58 10.92
C ALA A 181 -15.22 6.25 9.86
N ILE A 182 -14.16 6.92 10.32
CA ILE A 182 -13.03 7.38 9.48
C ILE A 182 -11.76 6.71 9.97
N GLU A 183 -10.89 6.35 9.04
CA GLU A 183 -9.56 5.82 9.36
C GLU A 183 -8.67 6.93 9.93
N ALA A 184 -7.96 6.59 11.01
CA ALA A 184 -6.90 7.41 11.58
C ALA A 184 -5.69 6.50 11.88
N ILE A 185 -5.07 6.63 13.05
CA ILE A 185 -3.88 5.88 13.44
C ILE A 185 -4.10 4.36 13.56
N GLU A 186 -5.36 3.93 13.73
CA GLU A 186 -5.72 2.52 13.88
C GLU A 186 -5.60 1.71 12.58
N GLY A 187 -5.58 2.39 11.40
CA GLY A 187 -5.49 1.78 10.08
C GLY A 187 -6.82 1.24 9.51
N THR A 188 -6.77 0.86 8.23
CA THR A 188 -7.95 0.50 7.41
C THR A 188 -8.81 -0.59 8.04
N ASP A 189 -8.22 -1.72 8.43
CA ASP A 189 -8.97 -2.92 8.88
C ASP A 189 -9.72 -2.67 10.18
N ALA A 190 -9.10 -1.97 11.14
CA ALA A 190 -9.75 -1.60 12.40
C ALA A 190 -10.87 -0.57 12.18
N CYS A 191 -10.66 0.40 11.27
CA CYS A 191 -11.69 1.35 10.87
C CYS A 191 -12.91 0.64 10.27
N ILE A 192 -12.72 -0.32 9.37
CA ILE A 192 -13.80 -1.10 8.73
C ILE A 192 -14.59 -1.87 9.79
N ARG A 193 -13.91 -2.60 10.69
CA ARG A 193 -14.60 -3.36 11.77
C ARG A 193 -15.42 -2.44 12.67
N ARG A 194 -14.86 -1.31 13.08
CA ARG A 194 -15.55 -0.31 13.92
C ARG A 194 -16.74 0.29 13.19
N GLY A 195 -16.56 0.71 11.93
CA GLY A 195 -17.61 1.32 11.13
C GLY A 195 -18.76 0.35 10.80
N GLY A 196 -18.45 -0.90 10.46
CA GLY A 196 -19.45 -1.93 10.20
C GLY A 196 -20.26 -2.28 11.45
N ALA A 197 -19.62 -2.37 12.62
CA ALA A 197 -20.29 -2.58 13.90
C ALA A 197 -21.24 -1.42 14.25
N LEU A 198 -20.80 -0.17 14.12
CA LEU A 198 -21.62 1.03 14.36
C LEU A 198 -22.80 1.13 13.38
N GLY A 199 -22.56 0.79 12.10
CA GLY A 199 -23.59 0.74 11.07
C GLY A 199 -24.52 -0.48 11.16
N ARG A 200 -24.25 -1.42 12.07
CA ARG A 200 -25.02 -2.69 12.22
C ARG A 200 -25.09 -3.47 10.90
N GLY A 201 -23.94 -3.56 10.22
CA GLY A 201 -23.83 -4.18 8.90
C GLY A 201 -24.44 -3.36 7.76
N LYS A 202 -24.35 -3.88 6.53
CA LYS A 202 -24.81 -3.23 5.28
C LYS A 202 -24.24 -1.81 5.09
N SER A 203 -22.98 -1.62 5.46
CA SER A 203 -22.27 -0.36 5.31
C SER A 203 -21.39 -0.38 4.06
N VAL A 204 -21.12 0.79 3.53
CA VAL A 204 -20.26 1.03 2.38
C VAL A 204 -18.88 1.46 2.88
N VAL A 205 -17.84 0.79 2.42
CA VAL A 205 -16.44 1.15 2.65
C VAL A 205 -15.92 1.89 1.43
N VAL A 206 -15.35 3.08 1.60
CA VAL A 206 -14.73 3.85 0.53
C VAL A 206 -13.27 4.11 0.86
N LYS A 207 -12.37 3.71 -0.03
CA LYS A 207 -10.92 3.92 0.09
C LYS A 207 -10.38 4.68 -1.11
N VAL A 208 -9.68 5.78 -0.85
CA VAL A 208 -9.13 6.65 -1.89
C VAL A 208 -7.63 6.88 -1.70
N ALA A 209 -6.96 7.36 -2.73
CA ALA A 209 -5.63 7.93 -2.57
C ALA A 209 -5.72 9.35 -1.98
N LYS A 210 -4.85 9.69 -1.05
CA LYS A 210 -4.73 11.05 -0.53
C LYS A 210 -4.39 12.01 -1.70
N PRO A 211 -4.86 13.27 -1.71
CA PRO A 211 -4.60 14.21 -2.80
C PRO A 211 -3.10 14.42 -3.09
N ASN A 212 -2.29 14.50 -2.05
CA ASN A 212 -0.85 14.78 -2.12
C ASN A 212 0.02 13.55 -1.79
N GLN A 213 -0.48 12.35 -2.06
CA GLN A 213 0.22 11.10 -1.76
C GLN A 213 1.45 10.94 -2.67
N ASP A 214 2.59 10.62 -2.07
CA ASP A 214 3.82 10.35 -2.82
C ASP A 214 3.83 8.88 -3.29
N ALA A 215 3.64 8.69 -4.59
CA ALA A 215 3.52 7.36 -5.19
C ALA A 215 4.83 6.54 -5.15
N ARG A 216 5.93 7.13 -4.70
CA ARG A 216 7.20 6.42 -4.53
C ARG A 216 7.18 5.46 -3.33
N PHE A 217 6.32 5.71 -2.31
CA PHE A 217 6.30 4.91 -1.08
C PHE A 217 4.93 4.83 -0.38
N ASP A 218 3.92 5.56 -0.83
CA ASP A 218 2.59 5.57 -0.22
C ASP A 218 1.49 5.43 -1.28
N VAL A 219 1.22 4.20 -1.74
CA VAL A 219 0.11 3.89 -2.65
C VAL A 219 -0.92 3.07 -1.88
N PRO A 220 -2.22 3.49 -1.85
CA PRO A 220 -3.24 2.73 -1.16
C PRO A 220 -3.42 1.35 -1.81
N ALA A 221 -3.63 0.34 -0.99
CA ALA A 221 -3.91 -1.01 -1.46
C ALA A 221 -5.11 -1.61 -0.73
N VAL A 222 -5.84 -2.47 -1.42
CA VAL A 222 -6.89 -3.34 -0.90
C VAL A 222 -6.60 -4.78 -1.30
N GLY A 223 -6.96 -5.74 -0.45
CA GLY A 223 -6.70 -7.16 -0.66
C GLY A 223 -7.55 -8.02 0.27
N LEU A 224 -7.17 -9.29 0.46
CA LEU A 224 -7.90 -10.25 1.29
C LEU A 224 -8.17 -9.75 2.71
N ALA A 225 -7.19 -9.19 3.39
CA ALA A 225 -7.35 -8.68 4.77
C ALA A 225 -8.44 -7.60 4.87
N THR A 226 -8.54 -6.72 3.84
CA THR A 226 -9.61 -5.71 3.75
C THR A 226 -10.97 -6.40 3.60
N LEU A 227 -11.08 -7.39 2.70
CA LEU A 227 -12.32 -8.12 2.49
C LEU A 227 -12.75 -8.93 3.73
N GLU A 228 -11.82 -9.58 4.41
CA GLU A 228 -12.07 -10.30 5.66
C GLU A 228 -12.65 -9.37 6.73
N SER A 229 -12.08 -8.18 6.91
CA SER A 229 -12.59 -7.17 7.82
C SER A 229 -14.00 -6.72 7.48
N MET A 230 -14.35 -6.66 6.19
CA MET A 230 -15.71 -6.35 5.71
C MET A 230 -16.69 -7.48 5.99
N ILE A 231 -16.30 -8.74 5.74
CA ILE A 231 -17.12 -9.92 6.01
C ILE A 231 -17.45 -10.00 7.51
N GLU A 232 -16.43 -9.88 8.36
CA GLU A 232 -16.55 -9.91 9.83
C GLU A 232 -17.50 -8.83 10.36
N SER A 233 -17.49 -7.65 9.75
CA SER A 233 -18.29 -6.49 10.20
C SER A 233 -19.59 -6.28 9.43
N GLY A 234 -19.89 -7.14 8.44
CA GLY A 234 -21.11 -7.08 7.65
C GLY A 234 -21.19 -5.92 6.67
N CYS A 235 -20.06 -5.34 6.26
CA CYS A 235 -20.02 -4.34 5.19
C CYS A 235 -20.30 -5.01 3.83
N THR A 236 -21.05 -4.33 2.96
CA THR A 236 -21.58 -4.93 1.71
C THR A 236 -21.00 -4.34 0.43
N VAL A 237 -20.34 -3.20 0.52
CA VAL A 237 -19.68 -2.54 -0.63
C VAL A 237 -18.29 -2.09 -0.29
N LEU A 238 -17.34 -2.36 -1.18
CA LEU A 238 -16.03 -1.74 -1.22
C LEU A 238 -15.92 -0.89 -2.49
N ALA A 239 -15.80 0.41 -2.33
CA ALA A 239 -15.47 1.33 -3.42
C ALA A 239 -14.03 1.81 -3.25
N MET A 240 -13.21 1.65 -4.30
CA MET A 240 -11.83 2.13 -4.32
C MET A 240 -11.62 3.17 -5.42
N GLU A 241 -10.67 4.09 -5.26
CA GLU A 241 -10.38 5.08 -6.29
C GLU A 241 -9.74 4.42 -7.52
N ALA A 242 -10.40 4.53 -8.68
CA ALA A 242 -9.97 3.95 -9.94
C ALA A 242 -8.62 4.51 -10.39
N GLY A 243 -7.73 3.62 -10.87
CA GLY A 243 -6.41 3.98 -11.36
C GLY A 243 -5.46 4.56 -10.30
N ARG A 244 -5.85 4.57 -8.99
CA ARG A 244 -5.06 5.12 -7.88
C ARG A 244 -4.97 4.24 -6.65
N THR A 245 -5.66 3.10 -6.65
CA THR A 245 -5.64 2.11 -5.57
C THR A 245 -5.19 0.78 -6.15
N LEU A 246 -4.21 0.14 -5.52
CA LEU A 246 -3.76 -1.21 -5.88
C LEU A 246 -4.77 -2.24 -5.36
N PHE A 247 -5.19 -3.13 -6.23
CA PHE A 247 -6.05 -4.25 -5.90
C PHE A 247 -5.22 -5.54 -5.92
N VAL A 248 -4.80 -5.99 -4.76
CA VAL A 248 -3.90 -7.15 -4.59
C VAL A 248 -4.72 -8.42 -4.48
N GLU A 249 -4.19 -9.56 -4.94
CA GLU A 249 -4.86 -10.87 -4.85
C GLU A 249 -6.26 -10.85 -5.50
N GLN A 250 -6.41 -10.16 -6.65
CA GLN A 250 -7.70 -9.84 -7.28
C GLN A 250 -8.61 -11.06 -7.44
N ASP A 251 -8.09 -12.15 -8.01
CA ASP A 251 -8.90 -13.36 -8.30
C ASP A 251 -9.47 -13.99 -7.03
N GLU A 252 -8.69 -14.05 -5.97
CA GLU A 252 -9.10 -14.62 -4.69
C GLU A 252 -10.11 -13.71 -3.99
N VAL A 253 -9.83 -12.40 -3.98
CA VAL A 253 -10.73 -11.41 -3.39
C VAL A 253 -12.07 -11.36 -4.12
N LEU A 254 -12.09 -11.35 -5.45
CA LEU A 254 -13.33 -11.33 -6.23
C LEU A 254 -14.16 -12.59 -6.03
N LYS A 255 -13.54 -13.77 -6.01
CA LYS A 255 -14.22 -15.04 -5.70
C LYS A 255 -14.84 -15.03 -4.30
N ALA A 256 -14.10 -14.55 -3.31
CA ALA A 256 -14.58 -14.47 -1.93
C ALA A 256 -15.66 -13.40 -1.78
N ALA A 257 -15.55 -12.24 -2.45
CA ALA A 257 -16.56 -11.19 -2.45
C ALA A 257 -17.89 -11.67 -3.07
N ASP A 258 -17.83 -12.32 -4.22
CA ASP A 258 -19.03 -12.91 -4.88
C ASP A 258 -19.71 -13.95 -3.99
N LYS A 259 -18.94 -14.81 -3.30
CA LYS A 259 -19.46 -15.81 -2.36
C LYS A 259 -20.20 -15.18 -1.17
N ASN A 260 -19.75 -14.02 -0.73
CA ASN A 260 -20.31 -13.29 0.42
C ASN A 260 -21.29 -12.17 -0.01
N ASN A 261 -21.68 -12.12 -1.28
CA ASN A 261 -22.57 -11.10 -1.85
C ASN A 261 -22.10 -9.66 -1.58
N ILE A 262 -20.79 -9.44 -1.62
CA ILE A 262 -20.15 -8.13 -1.47
C ILE A 262 -19.90 -7.55 -2.87
N CYS A 263 -20.27 -6.28 -3.05
CA CYS A 263 -19.91 -5.51 -4.24
C CYS A 263 -18.51 -4.89 -4.08
N ILE A 264 -17.67 -5.05 -5.09
CA ILE A 264 -16.41 -4.32 -5.21
C ILE A 264 -16.46 -3.51 -6.49
N CYS A 265 -16.18 -2.22 -6.40
CA CYS A 265 -16.14 -1.31 -7.54
C CYS A 265 -14.97 -0.34 -7.45
N ALA A 266 -14.45 0.04 -8.61
CA ALA A 266 -13.52 1.14 -8.76
C ALA A 266 -14.27 2.37 -9.26
N VAL A 267 -14.10 3.50 -8.59
CA VAL A 267 -14.85 4.73 -8.83
C VAL A 267 -13.90 5.92 -9.02
N ASP A 268 -14.34 6.90 -9.78
CA ASP A 268 -13.65 8.18 -9.94
C ASP A 268 -14.57 9.36 -9.58
N LYS A 269 -14.13 10.56 -9.89
CA LYS A 269 -14.87 11.78 -9.59
C LYS A 269 -16.20 11.90 -10.34
N THR A 270 -16.45 11.09 -11.35
CA THR A 270 -17.64 11.14 -12.22
C THR A 270 -18.68 10.08 -11.83
N PHE A 271 -18.39 9.24 -10.84
CA PHE A 271 -19.27 8.17 -10.37
C PHE A 271 -20.60 8.65 -9.77
#